data_4a5378242207ac4ab719d17b84483731
#
_entry.id   4a5378242207ac4ab719d17b84483731
#
_cell.length_a   1.000
_cell.length_b   1.000
_cell.length_c   1.000
_cell.angle_alpha   90.00
_cell.angle_beta   90.00
_cell.angle_gamma   90.00
#
_symmetry.space_group_name_H-M   'P 1'
#
loop_
_entity.id
_entity.type
_entity.pdbx_description
1 polymer ?
#
loop_
_entity_poly.entity_id
_entity_poly.type
_entity_poly.pdbx_seq_one_letter_code
_entity_poly.pdbx_strand_id
1 'polypeptide(L)'
;MVTSQPFLRYILRALPAVALATLLSACSSNSGHNVQTDTHAVKNQNGFLLQASQDEFEQMVQNVDIKSRLMDQYASWKGVRYRLGGTSKSGIDCSAFVQTTFREQFALELPRSTWQQEDTGRSIQRTKLRPGDLVMFRAGSTGRHVGIYLSNDNFVHASTSSGVMISNLNDAYWKSRYREARRVLSRTQS
;
A
#
# COMPACT_ATOMS: atom_id res chain seq x y z
N MET A 1 -2.83 -39.41 44.74
CA MET A 1 -3.36 -38.72 45.95
C MET A 1 -4.21 -37.59 45.42
N VAL A 2 -5.48 -37.82 45.29
CA VAL A 2 -6.51 -37.57 46.31
C VAL A 2 -6.76 -36.07 46.40
N THR A 3 -7.79 -35.57 45.93
CA THR A 3 -9.21 -35.38 46.19
C THR A 3 -9.50 -33.89 46.11
N SER A 4 -10.56 -33.30 45.80
CA SER A 4 -11.96 -33.67 45.56
C SER A 4 -12.76 -32.39 45.34
N GLN A 5 -13.75 -32.46 44.51
CA GLN A 5 -14.92 -31.58 44.50
C GLN A 5 -15.63 -31.65 45.89
N PRO A 6 -16.71 -30.99 46.24
CA PRO A 6 -17.75 -30.29 45.48
C PRO A 6 -18.36 -29.07 46.22
N PHE A 7 -19.35 -28.36 45.72
CA PHE A 7 -20.74 -28.26 46.23
C PHE A 7 -21.58 -27.21 45.50
N LEU A 8 -22.43 -27.73 44.74
CA LEU A 8 -23.78 -27.35 44.37
C LEU A 8 -24.62 -26.77 45.55
N ARG A 9 -25.29 -25.63 45.39
CA ARG A 9 -26.57 -25.37 46.09
C ARG A 9 -27.45 -24.41 45.30
N TYR A 10 -28.54 -24.97 44.82
CA TYR A 10 -29.80 -24.36 44.42
C TYR A 10 -30.34 -23.34 45.42
N ILE A 11 -30.91 -22.23 44.97
CA ILE A 11 -32.12 -21.66 45.57
C ILE A 11 -33.00 -21.12 44.43
N LEU A 12 -34.11 -21.79 44.30
CA LEU A 12 -35.32 -21.49 43.56
C LEU A 12 -36.18 -20.54 44.40
N ARG A 13 -36.64 -19.40 43.89
CA ARG A 13 -37.78 -18.63 44.41
C ARG A 13 -38.43 -17.84 43.27
N ALA A 14 -39.46 -18.36 42.70
CA ALA A 14 -40.89 -18.00 42.77
C ALA A 14 -41.24 -16.55 42.41
N LEU A 15 -42.04 -16.44 41.35
CA LEU A 15 -42.81 -15.31 40.80
C LEU A 15 -43.75 -14.66 41.82
N PRO A 16 -44.25 -13.42 41.59
CA PRO A 16 -45.54 -13.36 40.91
C PRO A 16 -45.65 -12.27 39.81
N ALA A 17 -46.53 -12.57 38.89
CA ALA A 17 -47.07 -11.72 37.86
C ALA A 17 -47.91 -10.59 38.44
N VAL A 18 -47.72 -9.36 37.95
CA VAL A 18 -48.73 -8.30 38.01
C VAL A 18 -48.86 -7.69 36.63
N ALA A 19 -49.99 -7.98 36.02
CA ALA A 19 -50.47 -7.33 34.82
C ALA A 19 -51.01 -5.94 35.17
N LEU A 20 -50.53 -4.91 34.54
CA LEU A 20 -51.17 -3.60 34.53
C LEU A 20 -51.25 -3.09 33.08
N ALA A 21 -52.44 -3.26 32.52
CA ALA A 21 -52.84 -2.68 31.24
C ALA A 21 -53.14 -1.21 31.44
N THR A 22 -52.38 -0.31 30.81
CA THR A 22 -52.77 1.08 30.63
C THR A 22 -52.91 1.40 29.14
N LEU A 23 -54.14 1.60 28.76
CA LEU A 23 -54.57 2.13 27.47
C LEU A 23 -54.11 3.61 27.38
N LEU A 24 -53.21 3.92 26.52
CA LEU A 24 -52.93 5.29 26.09
C LEU A 24 -53.43 5.48 24.66
N SER A 25 -54.60 6.05 24.57
CA SER A 25 -55.16 6.66 23.36
C SER A 25 -54.28 7.83 22.94
N ALA A 26 -53.53 7.69 21.84
CA ALA A 26 -52.82 8.78 21.22
C ALA A 26 -53.64 9.36 20.09
N CYS A 27 -54.03 10.61 20.27
CA CYS A 27 -54.71 11.42 19.25
C CYS A 27 -53.87 11.55 18.01
N SER A 28 -54.45 11.14 16.90
CA SER A 28 -54.01 11.47 15.55
C SER A 28 -54.20 12.95 15.28
N SER A 29 -53.13 13.75 15.26
CA SER A 29 -53.14 15.07 14.61
C SER A 29 -52.40 14.91 13.28
N ASN A 30 -53.20 14.81 12.24
CA ASN A 30 -52.79 14.82 10.86
C ASN A 30 -52.32 16.26 10.50
N SER A 31 -51.00 16.50 10.58
CA SER A 31 -50.38 17.65 9.95
C SER A 31 -49.47 17.10 8.85
N GLY A 32 -50.00 17.21 7.63
CA GLY A 32 -49.25 16.84 6.43
C GLY A 32 -47.99 17.68 6.27
N HIS A 33 -46.86 17.16 6.80
CA HIS A 33 -45.55 17.53 6.31
C HIS A 33 -45.07 16.33 5.52
N ASN A 34 -45.04 16.51 4.22
CA ASN A 34 -44.35 15.63 3.28
C ASN A 34 -42.85 15.68 3.63
N VAL A 35 -42.43 14.95 4.64
CA VAL A 35 -41.02 14.59 4.81
C VAL A 35 -40.77 13.48 3.79
N GLN A 36 -40.47 13.88 2.59
CA GLN A 36 -39.79 13.03 1.64
C GLN A 36 -38.43 12.73 2.27
N THR A 37 -38.39 11.70 3.09
CA THR A 37 -37.14 11.15 3.64
C THR A 37 -36.31 10.72 2.45
N ASP A 38 -35.20 11.40 2.24
CA ASP A 38 -34.18 11.10 1.24
C ASP A 38 -33.49 9.78 1.57
N THR A 39 -34.25 8.67 1.52
CA THR A 39 -33.70 7.30 1.63
C THR A 39 -32.73 6.98 0.51
N HIS A 40 -32.80 7.71 -0.60
CA HIS A 40 -31.84 7.62 -1.70
C HIS A 40 -30.45 8.20 -1.36
N ALA A 41 -30.38 9.26 -0.56
CA ALA A 41 -29.10 9.86 -0.16
C ALA A 41 -28.32 8.98 0.82
N VAL A 42 -28.99 8.38 1.79
CA VAL A 42 -28.37 7.48 2.78
C VAL A 42 -27.88 6.19 2.14
N LYS A 43 -28.65 5.61 1.21
CA LYS A 43 -28.26 4.39 0.49
C LYS A 43 -27.06 4.63 -0.42
N ASN A 44 -26.95 5.83 -0.99
CA ASN A 44 -25.82 6.21 -1.85
C ASN A 44 -24.52 6.46 -1.04
N GLN A 45 -24.63 7.05 0.15
CA GLN A 45 -23.47 7.25 1.03
C GLN A 45 -22.89 5.93 1.56
N ASN A 46 -23.72 4.99 1.97
CA ASN A 46 -23.25 3.68 2.42
C ASN A 46 -22.60 2.87 1.29
N GLY A 47 -23.14 2.93 0.07
CA GLY A 47 -22.53 2.30 -1.10
C GLY A 47 -21.16 2.91 -1.44
N PHE A 48 -21.03 4.24 -1.36
CA PHE A 48 -19.76 4.93 -1.58
C PHE A 48 -18.69 4.58 -0.53
N LEU A 49 -19.07 4.51 0.76
CA LEU A 49 -18.15 4.14 1.84
C LEU A 49 -17.67 2.67 1.71
N LEU A 50 -18.57 1.76 1.35
CA LEU A 50 -18.22 0.37 1.11
C LEU A 50 -17.27 0.23 -0.10
N GLN A 51 -17.53 0.94 -1.18
CA GLN A 51 -16.65 0.94 -2.35
C GLN A 51 -15.28 1.52 -2.02
N ALA A 52 -15.20 2.63 -1.27
CA ALA A 52 -13.94 3.25 -0.86
C ALA A 52 -13.12 2.29 0.03
N SER A 53 -13.74 1.57 0.96
CA SER A 53 -13.06 0.60 1.82
C SER A 53 -12.57 -0.62 1.04
N GLN A 54 -13.30 -1.08 0.03
CA GLN A 54 -12.85 -2.14 -0.88
C GLN A 54 -11.65 -1.70 -1.72
N ASP A 55 -11.70 -0.49 -2.29
CA ASP A 55 -10.58 0.08 -3.07
C ASP A 55 -9.31 0.22 -2.23
N GLU A 56 -9.43 0.62 -0.95
CA GLU A 56 -8.30 0.70 -0.01
C GLU A 56 -7.74 -0.67 0.32
N PHE A 57 -8.59 -1.65 0.57
CA PHE A 57 -8.17 -3.03 0.84
C PHE A 57 -7.44 -3.64 -0.37
N GLU A 58 -7.99 -3.53 -1.57
CA GLU A 58 -7.35 -4.00 -2.80
C GLU A 58 -6.00 -3.33 -3.02
N GLN A 59 -5.91 -2.01 -2.77
CA GLN A 59 -4.65 -1.28 -2.86
C GLN A 59 -3.62 -1.78 -1.86
N MET A 60 -4.04 -2.14 -0.65
CA MET A 60 -3.15 -2.70 0.38
C MET A 60 -2.61 -4.07 -0.06
N VAL A 61 -3.47 -4.95 -0.56
CA VAL A 61 -3.09 -6.27 -1.08
C VAL A 61 -2.09 -6.13 -2.23
N GLN A 62 -2.36 -5.25 -3.20
CA GLN A 62 -1.46 -4.96 -4.30
C GLN A 62 -0.10 -4.46 -3.83
N ASN A 63 -0.07 -3.54 -2.86
CA ASN A 63 1.18 -3.01 -2.32
C ASN A 63 2.04 -4.11 -1.65
N VAL A 64 1.40 -5.06 -0.98
CA VAL A 64 2.08 -6.21 -0.37
C VAL A 64 2.68 -7.13 -1.44
N ASP A 65 1.92 -7.45 -2.48
CA ASP A 65 2.38 -8.30 -3.59
C ASP A 65 3.54 -7.64 -4.35
N ILE A 66 3.40 -6.38 -4.76
CA ILE A 66 4.47 -5.63 -5.43
C ILE A 66 5.74 -5.62 -4.58
N LYS A 67 5.62 -5.32 -3.28
CA LYS A 67 6.77 -5.33 -2.36
C LYS A 67 7.43 -6.71 -2.28
N SER A 68 6.65 -7.79 -2.22
CA SER A 68 7.18 -9.16 -2.18
C SER A 68 8.02 -9.45 -3.41
N ARG A 69 7.50 -9.23 -4.62
CA ARG A 69 8.21 -9.41 -5.89
C ARG A 69 9.49 -8.58 -5.97
N LEU A 70 9.46 -7.33 -5.49
CA LEU A 70 10.65 -6.48 -5.43
C LEU A 70 11.71 -7.01 -4.45
N MET A 71 11.28 -7.60 -3.33
CA MET A 71 12.20 -8.23 -2.37
C MET A 71 12.81 -9.52 -2.92
N ASP A 72 12.06 -10.32 -3.67
CA ASP A 72 12.58 -11.50 -4.37
C ASP A 72 13.62 -11.10 -5.43
N GLN A 73 13.34 -10.05 -6.19
CA GLN A 73 14.30 -9.47 -7.13
C GLN A 73 15.55 -8.98 -6.40
N TYR A 74 15.38 -8.23 -5.32
CA TYR A 74 16.52 -7.80 -4.50
C TYR A 74 17.34 -8.99 -3.99
N ALA A 75 16.71 -10.02 -3.44
CA ALA A 75 17.41 -11.19 -2.95
C ALA A 75 18.26 -11.87 -4.03
N SER A 76 17.73 -11.94 -5.25
CA SER A 76 18.42 -12.52 -6.39
C SER A 76 19.58 -11.66 -6.92
N TRP A 77 19.54 -10.34 -6.70
CA TRP A 77 20.54 -9.38 -7.23
C TRP A 77 21.43 -8.74 -6.16
N LYS A 78 21.18 -8.97 -4.91
CA LYS A 78 21.93 -8.39 -3.78
C LYS A 78 23.43 -8.51 -3.97
N GLY A 79 24.13 -7.39 -3.84
CA GLY A 79 25.60 -7.33 -3.93
C GLY A 79 26.18 -7.44 -5.35
N VAL A 80 25.35 -7.60 -6.39
CA VAL A 80 25.84 -7.49 -7.77
C VAL A 80 26.47 -6.11 -7.97
N ARG A 81 27.73 -6.08 -8.42
CA ARG A 81 28.53 -4.85 -8.53
C ARG A 81 27.92 -3.87 -9.51
N TYR A 82 28.09 -2.60 -9.22
CA TYR A 82 27.74 -1.55 -10.17
C TYR A 82 28.72 -1.56 -11.36
N ARG A 83 28.18 -1.44 -12.55
CA ARG A 83 28.95 -1.23 -13.78
C ARG A 83 28.14 -0.34 -14.71
N LEU A 84 28.69 0.84 -15.06
CA LEU A 84 28.04 1.75 -16.01
C LEU A 84 27.86 1.05 -17.36
N GLY A 85 26.64 1.08 -17.91
CA GLY A 85 26.25 0.37 -19.13
C GLY A 85 26.03 -1.14 -18.94
N GLY A 86 26.30 -1.69 -17.74
CA GLY A 86 26.10 -3.10 -17.43
C GLY A 86 24.63 -3.50 -17.35
N THR A 87 24.33 -4.77 -17.72
CA THR A 87 22.97 -5.31 -17.82
C THR A 87 22.84 -6.72 -17.27
N SER A 88 23.84 -7.23 -16.53
CA SER A 88 23.89 -8.64 -16.11
C SER A 88 24.41 -8.80 -14.68
N LYS A 89 24.44 -10.04 -14.20
CA LYS A 89 25.01 -10.40 -12.90
C LYS A 89 26.53 -10.15 -12.79
N SER A 90 27.24 -9.98 -13.88
CA SER A 90 28.65 -9.56 -13.89
C SER A 90 28.84 -8.05 -13.64
N GLY A 91 27.76 -7.27 -13.66
CA GLY A 91 27.71 -5.85 -13.38
C GLY A 91 26.49 -5.20 -14.01
N ILE A 92 25.85 -4.33 -13.24
CA ILE A 92 24.60 -3.66 -13.65
C ILE A 92 24.61 -2.19 -13.23
N ASP A 93 24.05 -1.30 -14.05
CA ASP A 93 23.81 0.08 -13.64
C ASP A 93 22.41 0.28 -13.08
N CYS A 94 22.12 1.49 -12.56
CA CYS A 94 20.87 1.78 -11.87
C CYS A 94 19.64 1.64 -12.77
N SER A 95 19.69 2.16 -14.00
CA SER A 95 18.55 2.09 -14.93
C SER A 95 18.36 0.70 -15.54
N ALA A 96 19.43 -0.06 -15.76
CA ALA A 96 19.34 -1.45 -16.18
C ALA A 96 18.75 -2.34 -15.07
N PHE A 97 19.11 -2.11 -13.81
CA PHE A 97 18.51 -2.82 -12.70
C PHE A 97 17.00 -2.56 -12.61
N VAL A 98 16.56 -1.30 -12.75
CA VAL A 98 15.15 -0.94 -12.82
C VAL A 98 14.47 -1.63 -14.01
N GLN A 99 15.01 -1.48 -15.23
CA GLN A 99 14.45 -2.11 -16.44
C GLN A 99 14.29 -3.62 -16.28
N THR A 100 15.33 -4.31 -15.80
CA THR A 100 15.32 -5.76 -15.59
C THR A 100 14.29 -6.16 -14.55
N THR A 101 14.21 -5.43 -13.42
CA THR A 101 13.22 -5.68 -12.37
C THR A 101 11.80 -5.59 -12.91
N PHE A 102 11.47 -4.53 -13.64
CA PHE A 102 10.11 -4.34 -14.15
C PHE A 102 9.75 -5.36 -15.23
N ARG A 103 10.68 -5.74 -16.10
CA ARG A 103 10.47 -6.79 -17.09
C ARG A 103 10.24 -8.15 -16.44
N GLU A 104 11.08 -8.54 -15.48
CA GLU A 104 11.05 -9.88 -14.88
C GLU A 104 9.88 -10.03 -13.90
N GLN A 105 9.56 -9.01 -13.10
CA GLN A 105 8.56 -9.11 -12.04
C GLN A 105 7.16 -8.66 -12.48
N PHE A 106 7.05 -7.78 -13.46
CA PHE A 106 5.78 -7.14 -13.82
C PHE A 106 5.45 -7.20 -15.32
N ALA A 107 6.27 -7.88 -16.13
CA ALA A 107 6.13 -7.94 -17.59
C ALA A 107 6.01 -6.54 -18.23
N LEU A 108 6.65 -5.53 -17.62
CA LEU A 108 6.61 -4.14 -18.07
C LEU A 108 7.98 -3.73 -18.60
N GLU A 109 8.05 -3.36 -19.88
CA GLU A 109 9.27 -2.82 -20.48
C GLU A 109 9.41 -1.33 -20.18
N LEU A 110 10.49 -0.98 -19.48
CA LEU A 110 10.89 0.40 -19.25
C LEU A 110 12.06 0.80 -20.17
N PRO A 111 12.23 2.08 -20.48
CA PRO A 111 13.37 2.56 -21.23
C PRO A 111 14.70 2.20 -20.56
N ARG A 112 15.76 2.06 -21.38
CA ARG A 112 17.09 1.66 -20.91
C ARG A 112 17.78 2.74 -20.05
N SER A 113 17.56 3.99 -20.30
CA SER A 113 18.30 5.09 -19.66
C SER A 113 17.51 5.79 -18.58
N THR A 114 18.20 6.29 -17.55
CA THR A 114 17.58 7.01 -16.43
C THR A 114 16.79 8.23 -16.91
N TRP A 115 17.30 8.99 -17.86
CA TRP A 115 16.63 10.19 -18.35
C TRP A 115 15.29 9.87 -19.05
N GLN A 116 15.21 8.75 -19.77
CA GLN A 116 13.94 8.29 -20.38
C GLN A 116 12.98 7.74 -19.32
N GLN A 117 13.51 7.10 -18.27
CA GLN A 117 12.69 6.61 -17.15
C GLN A 117 12.08 7.78 -16.34
N GLU A 118 12.76 8.93 -16.28
CA GLU A 118 12.21 10.17 -15.69
C GLU A 118 10.95 10.66 -16.40
N ASP A 119 10.78 10.35 -17.69
CA ASP A 119 9.63 10.75 -18.50
C ASP A 119 8.52 9.69 -18.56
N THR A 120 8.72 8.52 -17.91
CA THR A 120 7.71 7.45 -17.93
C THR A 120 6.70 7.59 -16.78
N GLY A 121 5.49 7.10 -17.03
CA GLY A 121 4.43 7.06 -16.02
C GLY A 121 3.96 8.46 -15.58
N ARG A 122 3.42 8.54 -14.37
CA ARG A 122 2.91 9.80 -13.80
C ARG A 122 3.74 10.27 -12.61
N SER A 123 3.88 11.57 -12.45
CA SER A 123 4.55 12.18 -11.28
C SER A 123 3.79 11.88 -9.99
N ILE A 124 4.54 11.57 -8.92
CA ILE A 124 4.03 11.25 -7.59
C ILE A 124 4.68 12.14 -6.54
N GLN A 125 3.88 12.69 -5.65
CA GLN A 125 4.39 13.39 -4.48
C GLN A 125 5.10 12.40 -3.53
N ARG A 126 6.18 12.81 -2.90
CA ARG A 126 6.97 11.96 -1.97
C ARG A 126 6.10 11.34 -0.86
N THR A 127 5.11 12.08 -0.35
CA THR A 127 4.18 11.62 0.69
C THR A 127 3.17 10.57 0.23
N LYS A 128 3.10 10.32 -1.09
CA LYS A 128 2.17 9.36 -1.71
C LYS A 128 2.88 8.19 -2.39
N LEU A 129 4.15 7.97 -2.02
CA LEU A 129 4.94 6.85 -2.53
C LEU A 129 4.31 5.50 -2.16
N ARG A 130 4.37 4.57 -3.11
CA ARG A 130 3.92 3.19 -2.97
C ARG A 130 4.97 2.23 -3.52
N PRO A 131 5.03 0.98 -3.07
CA PRO A 131 5.92 -0.01 -3.64
C PRO A 131 5.84 -0.02 -5.18
N GLY A 132 7.01 -0.08 -5.83
CA GLY A 132 7.12 -0.03 -7.30
C GLY A 132 7.20 1.37 -7.91
N ASP A 133 7.06 2.45 -7.13
CA ASP A 133 7.32 3.79 -7.65
C ASP A 133 8.83 3.98 -7.89
N LEU A 134 9.19 4.58 -9.02
CA LEU A 134 10.56 4.99 -9.28
C LEU A 134 10.89 6.23 -8.48
N VAL A 135 12.06 6.25 -7.85
CA VAL A 135 12.59 7.42 -7.12
C VAL A 135 13.86 7.90 -7.80
N MET A 136 13.89 9.19 -8.15
CA MET A 136 14.94 9.83 -8.95
C MET A 136 15.80 10.75 -8.11
N PHE A 137 17.10 10.74 -8.38
CA PHE A 137 18.08 11.51 -7.60
C PHE A 137 19.10 12.21 -8.51
N ARG A 138 19.67 13.31 -8.01
CA ARG A 138 20.91 13.91 -8.55
C ARG A 138 22.11 13.22 -7.92
N ALA A 139 22.50 12.07 -8.46
CA ALA A 139 23.59 11.25 -7.93
C ALA A 139 24.22 10.40 -9.02
N GLY A 140 25.29 9.69 -8.65
CA GLY A 140 26.02 8.80 -9.55
C GLY A 140 26.96 9.55 -10.52
N SER A 141 27.66 8.77 -11.34
CA SER A 141 28.67 9.29 -12.28
C SER A 141 28.09 10.14 -13.43
N THR A 142 26.81 9.95 -13.76
CA THR A 142 26.10 10.68 -14.80
C THR A 142 25.28 11.86 -14.27
N GLY A 143 25.32 12.13 -12.96
CA GLY A 143 24.48 13.14 -12.31
C GLY A 143 23.00 12.74 -12.19
N ARG A 144 22.64 11.51 -12.60
CA ARG A 144 21.27 10.95 -12.55
C ARG A 144 21.31 9.56 -11.97
N HIS A 145 20.39 9.28 -11.05
CA HIS A 145 20.28 7.98 -10.42
C HIS A 145 18.83 7.63 -10.20
N VAL A 146 18.51 6.34 -10.25
CA VAL A 146 17.17 5.81 -10.07
C VAL A 146 17.19 4.61 -9.13
N GLY A 147 16.13 4.49 -8.33
CA GLY A 147 15.83 3.33 -7.52
C GLY A 147 14.34 3.02 -7.57
N ILE A 148 13.95 1.92 -6.94
CA ILE A 148 12.57 1.46 -6.84
C ILE A 148 12.16 1.51 -5.37
N TYR A 149 11.10 2.26 -5.06
CA TYR A 149 10.57 2.38 -3.71
C TYR A 149 9.97 1.07 -3.22
N LEU A 150 10.26 0.69 -1.99
CA LEU A 150 9.76 -0.54 -1.35
C LEU A 150 8.65 -0.25 -0.33
N SER A 151 8.96 0.45 0.72
CA SER A 151 8.08 0.92 1.80
C SER A 151 8.92 1.57 2.90
N ASN A 152 8.30 2.31 3.83
CA ASN A 152 8.96 2.89 5.02
C ASN A 152 10.22 3.66 4.64
N ASP A 153 10.12 4.50 3.61
CA ASP A 153 11.21 5.28 3.02
C ASP A 153 12.41 4.46 2.48
N ASN A 154 12.30 3.13 2.40
CA ASN A 154 13.33 2.29 1.80
C ASN A 154 13.13 2.16 0.28
N PHE A 155 14.23 2.10 -0.44
CA PHE A 155 14.27 1.86 -1.88
C PHE A 155 15.44 0.95 -2.25
N VAL A 156 15.27 0.14 -3.30
CA VAL A 156 16.32 -0.71 -3.85
C VAL A 156 16.92 -0.06 -5.08
N HIS A 157 18.24 -0.16 -5.23
CA HIS A 157 18.97 0.42 -6.35
C HIS A 157 20.33 -0.26 -6.57
N ALA A 158 20.95 -0.04 -7.72
CA ALA A 158 22.35 -0.39 -7.95
C ALA A 158 23.25 0.80 -7.55
N SER A 159 23.84 0.74 -6.37
CA SER A 159 24.76 1.75 -5.83
C SER A 159 26.13 1.68 -6.54
N THR A 160 26.70 2.82 -6.91
CA THR A 160 28.04 2.90 -7.51
C THR A 160 29.15 2.36 -6.60
N SER A 161 28.99 2.44 -5.29
CA SER A 161 29.97 1.98 -4.29
C SER A 161 29.74 0.57 -3.79
N SER A 162 28.50 0.11 -3.72
CA SER A 162 28.12 -1.10 -2.98
C SER A 162 27.32 -2.10 -3.80
N GLY A 163 27.07 -1.81 -5.08
CA GLY A 163 26.25 -2.67 -5.95
C GLY A 163 24.76 -2.62 -5.57
N VAL A 164 24.03 -3.68 -5.89
CA VAL A 164 22.59 -3.74 -5.62
C VAL A 164 22.34 -3.84 -4.12
N MET A 165 21.65 -2.83 -3.57
CA MET A 165 21.39 -2.66 -2.14
C MET A 165 20.08 -1.92 -1.87
N ILE A 166 19.65 -1.94 -0.62
CA ILE A 166 18.56 -1.11 -0.10
C ILE A 166 19.16 0.10 0.63
N SER A 167 18.62 1.29 0.37
CA SER A 167 18.93 2.55 1.05
C SER A 167 17.65 3.21 1.56
N ASN A 168 17.79 4.24 2.42
CA ASN A 168 16.65 4.96 2.97
C ASN A 168 16.60 6.41 2.46
N LEU A 169 15.41 6.88 2.07
CA LEU A 169 15.18 8.25 1.55
C LEU A 169 15.45 9.34 2.58
N ASN A 170 15.49 8.99 3.88
CA ASN A 170 15.74 9.94 4.97
C ASN A 170 17.24 10.06 5.30
N ASP A 171 18.09 9.18 4.76
CA ASP A 171 19.53 9.34 4.87
C ASP A 171 19.95 10.68 4.28
N ALA A 172 20.84 11.40 4.94
CA ALA A 172 21.25 12.76 4.57
C ALA A 172 21.70 12.84 3.09
N TYR A 173 22.44 11.81 2.63
CA TYR A 173 22.89 11.71 1.25
C TYR A 173 21.73 11.66 0.25
N TRP A 174 20.74 10.79 0.47
CA TRP A 174 19.62 10.61 -0.44
C TRP A 174 18.59 11.72 -0.32
N LYS A 175 18.31 12.17 0.91
CA LYS A 175 17.37 13.27 1.19
C LYS A 175 17.74 14.55 0.46
N SER A 176 19.02 14.92 0.44
CA SER A 176 19.51 16.14 -0.23
C SER A 176 19.55 16.02 -1.76
N ARG A 177 19.50 14.81 -2.31
CA ARG A 177 19.62 14.53 -3.76
C ARG A 177 18.32 14.09 -4.40
N TYR A 178 17.27 13.85 -3.61
CA TYR A 178 15.96 13.49 -4.13
C TYR A 178 15.41 14.57 -5.06
N ARG A 179 14.87 14.16 -6.21
CA ARG A 179 14.27 15.06 -7.20
C ARG A 179 12.76 14.84 -7.32
N GLU A 180 12.36 13.67 -7.69
CA GLU A 180 10.98 13.34 -8.02
C GLU A 180 10.73 11.83 -7.91
N ALA A 181 9.46 11.45 -8.04
CA ALA A 181 9.07 10.06 -8.20
C ALA A 181 8.07 9.87 -9.34
N ARG A 182 8.09 8.67 -9.92
CA ARG A 182 7.24 8.27 -11.03
C ARG A 182 6.52 6.96 -10.74
N ARG A 183 5.23 6.92 -10.98
CA ARG A 183 4.45 5.67 -10.91
C ARG A 183 4.25 5.13 -12.31
N VAL A 184 4.83 3.96 -12.55
CA VAL A 184 4.80 3.27 -13.84
C VAL A 184 3.84 2.07 -13.84
N LEU A 185 3.58 1.47 -12.68
CA LEU A 185 2.58 0.41 -12.55
C LEU A 185 1.17 0.98 -12.55
N SER A 186 0.30 0.43 -13.39
CA SER A 186 -1.14 0.65 -13.37
C SER A 186 -1.82 -0.37 -12.46
N ARG A 187 -3.07 -0.11 -12.05
CA ARG A 187 -3.87 -1.08 -11.26
C ARG A 187 -4.04 -2.46 -11.94
N THR A 188 -3.82 -2.55 -13.24
CA THR A 188 -4.04 -3.77 -14.03
C THR A 188 -2.77 -4.63 -14.19
N GLN A 189 -1.60 -4.12 -13.79
CA GLN A 189 -0.29 -4.79 -13.97
C GLN A 189 0.30 -5.33 -12.66
N SER A 190 -0.49 -5.33 -11.61
CA SER A 190 -0.10 -5.84 -10.28
C SER A 190 -0.84 -7.12 -9.95
#